data_0b9dc5cef276b96c80a107663e1f5f52
#
_entry.id   0b9dc5cef276b96c80a107663e1f5f52
#
_cell.length_a   1.000
_cell.length_b   1.000
_cell.length_c   1.000
_cell.angle_alpha   90.00
_cell.angle_beta   90.00
_cell.angle_gamma   90.00
#
_symmetry.space_group_name_H-M   'P 1'
#
loop_
_entity.id
_entity.type
_entity.pdbx_description
1 polymer ?
#
loop_
_entity_poly.entity_id
_entity_poly.type
_entity_poly.pdbx_seq_one_letter_code
_entity_poly.pdbx_strand_id
1 'polypeptide(L)'
;MRTLATIAAGAAAILSTAPDAWAGQTLDAVKQKGFVQCGVASTGIPGFATVDDRNEWKGLDIDVCRAVATAVFADATKVKFTPLSAKERFTALQSGEVDILARNATWSLLRDTALGLDFPVVNYYDGQGFMVKKSLDVTSATQLDGATFCIQSGTLTELTLADFASSHDIDYVPVVFENNDEVNKAYDGGRCDVLTTDQSALYAARVKLADSDENVVLPEIVTKEPLGPAVRHGDNEWADAVRSSYYAMVQGEEFGLTSANI
;
A
#
# COMPACT_ATOMS: atom_id res chain seq x y z
N MET A 1 75.64 4.56 -35.34
CA MET A 1 74.92 5.31 -34.28
C MET A 1 73.47 5.05 -34.47
N ARG A 2 72.84 4.24 -33.61
CA ARG A 2 71.45 3.91 -33.63
C ARG A 2 70.84 4.49 -32.36
N THR A 3 70.02 5.50 -32.50
CA THR A 3 69.25 6.15 -31.41
C THR A 3 68.03 5.32 -31.11
N LEU A 4 67.93 4.78 -29.89
CA LEU A 4 66.74 4.15 -29.33
C LEU A 4 65.84 5.24 -28.78
N ALA A 5 64.62 5.35 -29.29
CA ALA A 5 63.56 6.15 -28.76
C ALA A 5 62.74 5.33 -27.75
N THR A 6 62.77 5.76 -26.49
CA THR A 6 61.96 5.17 -25.40
C THR A 6 60.55 5.79 -25.42
N ILE A 7 59.56 4.97 -25.68
CA ILE A 7 58.15 5.35 -25.58
C ILE A 7 57.72 5.09 -24.12
N ALA A 8 57.46 6.15 -23.36
CA ALA A 8 56.84 6.07 -22.07
C ALA A 8 55.34 5.96 -22.22
N ALA A 9 54.76 4.78 -21.94
CA ALA A 9 53.31 4.57 -21.90
C ALA A 9 52.77 5.08 -20.53
N GLY A 10 52.11 6.22 -20.55
CA GLY A 10 51.37 6.74 -19.40
C GLY A 10 50.07 5.94 -19.20
N ALA A 11 49.99 5.17 -18.14
CA ALA A 11 48.75 4.54 -17.70
C ALA A 11 47.84 5.60 -17.03
N ALA A 12 46.81 6.06 -17.75
CA ALA A 12 45.75 6.88 -17.16
C ALA A 12 44.87 5.96 -16.30
N ALA A 13 44.96 6.08 -14.98
CA ALA A 13 44.04 5.46 -14.05
C ALA A 13 42.68 6.14 -14.18
N ILE A 14 41.71 5.49 -14.82
CA ILE A 14 40.32 5.88 -14.81
C ILE A 14 39.80 5.56 -13.39
N LEU A 15 39.74 6.55 -12.52
CA LEU A 15 38.97 6.49 -11.28
C LEU A 15 37.50 6.40 -11.71
N SER A 16 36.96 5.18 -11.81
CA SER A 16 35.53 4.96 -11.84
C SER A 16 34.97 5.42 -10.49
N THR A 17 34.36 6.59 -10.46
CA THR A 17 33.46 6.98 -9.36
C THR A 17 32.30 6.00 -9.41
N ALA A 18 32.35 4.95 -8.55
CA ALA A 18 31.16 4.16 -8.27
C ALA A 18 30.08 5.16 -7.81
N PRO A 19 28.85 5.07 -8.32
CA PRO A 19 27.77 5.86 -7.75
C PRO A 19 27.69 5.53 -6.27
N ASP A 20 27.71 6.56 -5.42
CA ASP A 20 27.54 6.41 -3.99
C ASP A 20 26.28 5.55 -3.74
N ALA A 21 26.45 4.51 -2.96
CA ALA A 21 25.33 3.69 -2.55
C ALA A 21 24.28 4.58 -1.89
N TRP A 22 23.03 4.46 -2.33
CA TRP A 22 21.89 5.32 -1.93
C TRP A 22 21.44 5.12 -0.46
N ALA A 23 22.25 4.49 0.36
CA ALA A 23 21.98 4.26 1.77
C ALA A 23 21.87 5.58 2.54
N GLY A 24 20.75 5.79 3.21
CA GLY A 24 20.53 6.93 4.10
C GLY A 24 20.01 8.21 3.45
N GLN A 25 19.89 8.28 2.12
CA GLN A 25 19.47 9.53 1.45
C GLN A 25 18.08 10.00 1.85
N THR A 26 17.11 9.09 2.05
CA THR A 26 15.76 9.49 2.48
C THR A 26 15.76 9.99 3.91
N LEU A 27 16.48 9.32 4.82
CA LEU A 27 16.55 9.74 6.22
C LEU A 27 17.18 11.13 6.35
N ASP A 28 18.25 11.41 5.62
CA ASP A 28 18.90 12.72 5.61
C ASP A 28 17.99 13.80 5.03
N ALA A 29 17.32 13.53 3.91
CA ALA A 29 16.36 14.44 3.32
C ALA A 29 15.17 14.72 4.26
N VAL A 30 14.65 13.70 4.95
CA VAL A 30 13.60 13.83 5.97
C VAL A 30 14.06 14.71 7.13
N LYS A 31 15.26 14.46 7.68
CA LYS A 31 15.85 15.30 8.74
C LYS A 31 16.03 16.75 8.29
N GLN A 32 16.52 16.97 7.07
CA GLN A 32 16.74 18.29 6.52
C GLN A 32 15.43 19.08 6.32
N LYS A 33 14.37 18.45 5.81
CA LYS A 33 13.06 19.13 5.63
C LYS A 33 12.23 19.24 6.91
N GLY A 34 12.58 18.48 7.97
CA GLY A 34 12.00 18.58 9.31
C GLY A 34 10.66 17.88 9.50
N PHE A 35 10.24 16.99 8.57
CA PHE A 35 9.03 16.17 8.68
C PHE A 35 9.08 14.96 7.74
N VAL A 36 8.28 13.95 8.03
CA VAL A 36 8.04 12.78 7.15
C VAL A 36 6.91 13.09 6.19
N GLN A 37 7.11 12.90 4.88
CA GLN A 37 6.02 12.97 3.90
C GLN A 37 5.46 11.57 3.68
N CYS A 38 4.24 11.33 4.13
CA CYS A 38 3.59 10.04 4.11
C CYS A 38 2.47 9.99 3.05
N GLY A 39 2.57 9.07 2.08
CA GLY A 39 1.50 8.77 1.14
C GLY A 39 0.43 7.89 1.78
N VAL A 40 -0.82 8.33 1.74
CA VAL A 40 -1.97 7.65 2.33
C VAL A 40 -3.12 7.50 1.34
N ALA A 41 -4.17 6.75 1.68
CA ALA A 41 -5.33 6.61 0.80
C ALA A 41 -6.07 7.96 0.61
N SER A 42 -6.37 8.32 -0.64
CA SER A 42 -7.11 9.54 -0.98
C SER A 42 -8.58 9.49 -0.57
N THR A 43 -9.16 8.29 -0.52
CA THR A 43 -10.50 8.03 0.00
C THR A 43 -10.38 7.22 1.28
N GLY A 44 -11.23 7.50 2.26
CA GLY A 44 -11.12 6.86 3.56
C GLY A 44 -11.29 5.35 3.50
N ILE A 45 -10.28 4.62 3.98
CA ILE A 45 -10.33 3.16 4.22
C ILE A 45 -10.43 2.97 5.73
N PRO A 46 -11.62 2.66 6.26
CA PRO A 46 -11.80 2.46 7.70
C PRO A 46 -10.83 1.43 8.28
N GLY A 47 -10.26 1.75 9.44
CA GLY A 47 -9.22 0.96 10.08
C GLY A 47 -7.78 1.28 9.62
N PHE A 48 -7.58 1.65 8.35
CA PHE A 48 -6.26 1.97 7.79
C PHE A 48 -5.98 3.47 7.74
N ALA A 49 -6.80 4.23 7.01
CA ALA A 49 -6.64 5.67 6.91
C ALA A 49 -8.01 6.32 6.71
N THR A 50 -8.42 7.17 7.63
CA THR A 50 -9.65 7.98 7.54
C THR A 50 -9.38 9.39 8.04
N VAL A 51 -10.16 10.34 7.55
CA VAL A 51 -10.19 11.72 8.04
C VAL A 51 -11.49 11.93 8.78
N ASP A 52 -11.44 12.47 9.99
CA ASP A 52 -12.62 12.80 10.76
C ASP A 52 -13.16 14.21 10.44
N ASP A 53 -14.30 14.59 11.05
CA ASP A 53 -14.97 15.89 10.87
C ASP A 53 -14.10 17.09 11.29
N ARG A 54 -13.01 16.85 12.06
CA ARG A 54 -12.03 17.85 12.46
C ARG A 54 -10.82 17.90 11.54
N ASN A 55 -10.88 17.18 10.41
CA ASN A 55 -9.80 17.00 9.47
C ASN A 55 -8.54 16.32 10.08
N GLU A 56 -8.77 15.46 11.09
CA GLU A 56 -7.69 14.66 11.70
C GLU A 56 -7.62 13.27 11.06
N TRP A 57 -6.43 12.87 10.67
CA TRP A 57 -6.15 11.56 10.13
C TRP A 57 -6.09 10.50 11.24
N LYS A 58 -6.68 9.30 11.01
CA LYS A 58 -6.72 8.17 11.94
C LYS A 58 -6.60 6.84 11.21
N GLY A 59 -6.02 5.85 11.89
CA GLY A 59 -5.94 4.46 11.43
C GLY A 59 -4.53 3.91 11.42
N LEU A 60 -4.41 2.61 11.19
CA LEU A 60 -3.16 1.86 11.25
C LEU A 60 -2.04 2.45 10.38
N ASP A 61 -2.34 2.78 9.13
CA ASP A 61 -1.37 3.36 8.20
C ASP A 61 -0.91 4.77 8.66
N ILE A 62 -1.82 5.52 9.26
CA ILE A 62 -1.54 6.85 9.81
C ILE A 62 -0.61 6.74 11.03
N ASP A 63 -0.88 5.78 11.90
CA ASP A 63 -0.10 5.59 13.13
C ASP A 63 1.30 5.05 12.84
N VAL A 64 1.48 4.24 11.80
CA VAL A 64 2.82 3.86 11.28
C VAL A 64 3.62 5.12 10.91
N CYS A 65 3.04 6.05 10.15
CA CYS A 65 3.75 7.27 9.76
C CYS A 65 4.06 8.18 10.94
N ARG A 66 3.17 8.28 11.93
CA ARG A 66 3.42 8.99 13.18
C ARG A 66 4.52 8.35 14.02
N ALA A 67 4.57 7.01 14.07
CA ALA A 67 5.63 6.29 14.76
C ALA A 67 7.01 6.57 14.12
N VAL A 68 7.08 6.57 12.79
CA VAL A 68 8.31 6.94 12.05
C VAL A 68 8.71 8.39 12.35
N ALA A 69 7.75 9.33 12.34
CA ALA A 69 8.03 10.73 12.69
C ALA A 69 8.53 10.87 14.14
N THR A 70 7.92 10.11 15.07
CA THR A 70 8.37 10.08 16.47
C THR A 70 9.78 9.52 16.59
N ALA A 71 10.11 8.47 15.88
CA ALA A 71 11.45 7.86 15.90
C ALA A 71 12.53 8.82 15.36
N VAL A 72 12.20 9.60 14.32
CA VAL A 72 13.18 10.53 13.71
C VAL A 72 13.29 11.86 14.45
N PHE A 73 12.17 12.40 14.98
CA PHE A 73 12.08 13.76 15.51
C PHE A 73 11.69 13.85 16.99
N ALA A 74 11.41 12.72 17.66
CA ALA A 74 10.77 12.67 18.98
C ALA A 74 9.42 13.45 19.03
N ASP A 75 8.73 13.58 17.88
CA ASP A 75 7.50 14.36 17.72
C ASP A 75 6.59 13.72 16.66
N ALA A 76 5.47 13.14 17.06
CA ALA A 76 4.48 12.51 16.20
C ALA A 76 3.78 13.49 15.24
N THR A 77 3.86 14.79 15.49
CA THR A 77 3.27 15.83 14.64
C THR A 77 4.15 16.19 13.44
N LYS A 78 5.39 15.73 13.40
CA LYS A 78 6.35 15.95 12.31
C LYS A 78 6.08 15.02 11.12
N VAL A 79 4.81 14.91 10.72
CA VAL A 79 4.37 14.15 9.56
C VAL A 79 3.38 14.98 8.75
N LYS A 80 3.46 14.87 7.42
CA LYS A 80 2.46 15.41 6.49
C LYS A 80 1.91 14.28 5.65
N PHE A 81 0.60 14.25 5.48
CA PHE A 81 -0.09 13.23 4.71
C PHE A 81 -0.38 13.72 3.29
N THR A 82 -0.03 12.90 2.29
CA THR A 82 -0.37 13.12 0.88
C THR A 82 -1.41 12.08 0.48
N PRO A 83 -2.65 12.49 0.24
CA PRO A 83 -3.68 11.60 -0.28
C PRO A 83 -3.35 11.16 -1.71
N LEU A 84 -3.27 9.83 -1.94
CA LEU A 84 -2.92 9.23 -3.23
C LEU A 84 -3.96 8.20 -3.66
N SER A 85 -4.30 8.19 -4.95
CA SER A 85 -5.09 7.12 -5.54
C SER A 85 -4.30 5.80 -5.57
N ALA A 86 -4.98 4.68 -5.83
CA ALA A 86 -4.31 3.39 -6.01
C ALA A 86 -3.35 3.39 -7.20
N LYS A 87 -3.65 4.19 -8.22
CA LYS A 87 -2.89 4.29 -9.47
C LYS A 87 -1.62 5.14 -9.33
N GLU A 88 -1.68 6.21 -8.54
CA GLU A 88 -0.58 7.19 -8.39
C GLU A 88 0.44 6.80 -7.31
N ARG A 89 0.02 6.02 -6.32
CA ARG A 89 0.78 5.79 -5.08
C ARG A 89 2.23 5.34 -5.28
N PHE A 90 2.46 4.42 -6.22
CA PHE A 90 3.81 3.89 -6.44
C PHE A 90 4.70 4.87 -7.20
N THR A 91 4.14 5.61 -8.17
CA THR A 91 4.86 6.67 -8.88
C THR A 91 5.26 7.82 -7.93
N ALA A 92 4.37 8.22 -7.02
CA ALA A 92 4.66 9.21 -5.99
C ALA A 92 5.79 8.77 -5.05
N LEU A 93 5.84 7.49 -4.67
CA LEU A 93 6.94 6.94 -3.88
C LEU A 93 8.26 6.90 -4.67
N GLN A 94 8.22 6.40 -5.91
CA GLN A 94 9.39 6.29 -6.78
C GLN A 94 10.02 7.66 -7.11
N SER A 95 9.19 8.68 -7.34
CA SER A 95 9.64 10.05 -7.63
C SER A 95 10.19 10.80 -6.43
N GLY A 96 9.96 10.30 -5.21
CA GLY A 96 10.32 10.99 -3.97
C GLY A 96 9.34 12.07 -3.54
N GLU A 97 8.15 12.14 -4.14
CA GLU A 97 7.05 12.99 -3.67
C GLU A 97 6.65 12.62 -2.24
N VAL A 98 6.68 11.32 -1.93
CA VAL A 98 6.53 10.82 -0.55
C VAL A 98 7.76 10.01 -0.13
N ASP A 99 8.05 10.02 1.17
CA ASP A 99 9.18 9.30 1.76
C ASP A 99 8.82 7.86 2.09
N ILE A 100 7.57 7.66 2.49
CA ILE A 100 6.97 6.39 2.86
C ILE A 100 5.55 6.34 2.29
N LEU A 101 5.14 5.18 1.81
CA LEU A 101 3.78 4.90 1.39
C LEU A 101 3.13 3.96 2.39
N ALA A 102 2.22 4.47 3.24
CA ALA A 102 1.39 3.69 4.14
C ALA A 102 -0.06 3.79 3.64
N ARG A 103 -0.45 2.82 2.80
CA ARG A 103 -1.71 2.88 2.05
C ARG A 103 -2.21 1.47 1.72
N ASN A 104 -2.41 0.63 2.75
CA ASN A 104 -2.86 -0.76 2.60
C ASN A 104 -2.29 -1.43 1.33
N ALA A 105 -0.99 -1.35 1.14
CA ALA A 105 -0.33 -1.84 -0.06
C ALA A 105 0.18 -3.27 0.16
N THR A 106 -0.27 -4.19 -0.68
CA THR A 106 0.19 -5.58 -0.65
C THR A 106 1.63 -5.69 -1.09
N TRP A 107 2.47 -6.35 -0.31
CA TRP A 107 3.79 -6.79 -0.74
C TRP A 107 3.66 -7.92 -1.76
N SER A 108 4.08 -7.69 -2.98
CA SER A 108 4.08 -8.67 -4.05
C SER A 108 5.42 -8.66 -4.79
N LEU A 109 5.77 -9.81 -5.41
CA LEU A 109 7.01 -9.93 -6.18
C LEU A 109 7.12 -8.85 -7.26
N LEU A 110 6.01 -8.54 -7.94
CA LEU A 110 5.98 -7.49 -8.97
C LEU A 110 6.32 -6.11 -8.39
N ARG A 111 5.74 -5.76 -7.24
CA ARG A 111 5.98 -4.45 -6.59
C ARG A 111 7.39 -4.34 -6.04
N ASP A 112 7.88 -5.41 -5.45
CA ASP A 112 9.24 -5.49 -4.93
C ASP A 112 10.27 -5.38 -6.07
N THR A 113 10.25 -6.30 -7.04
CA THR A 113 11.31 -6.42 -8.05
C THR A 113 11.15 -5.46 -9.22
N ALA A 114 9.96 -5.37 -9.83
CA ALA A 114 9.77 -4.58 -11.05
C ALA A 114 9.53 -3.10 -10.76
N LEU A 115 8.88 -2.75 -9.63
CA LEU A 115 8.69 -1.36 -9.23
C LEU A 115 9.80 -0.84 -8.31
N GLY A 116 10.73 -1.69 -7.86
CA GLY A 116 11.84 -1.29 -7.01
C GLY A 116 11.37 -0.75 -5.64
N LEU A 117 10.42 -1.45 -5.02
CA LEU A 117 9.86 -1.09 -3.73
C LEU A 117 10.27 -2.11 -2.66
N ASP A 118 10.63 -1.62 -1.49
CA ASP A 118 10.88 -2.44 -0.31
C ASP A 118 9.69 -2.33 0.65
N PHE A 119 9.29 -3.46 1.25
CA PHE A 119 8.24 -3.55 2.27
C PHE A 119 8.88 -3.97 3.59
N PRO A 120 9.31 -3.02 4.42
CA PRO A 120 10.10 -3.31 5.62
C PRO A 120 9.38 -4.22 6.62
N VAL A 121 8.05 -4.16 6.67
CA VAL A 121 7.21 -4.97 7.57
C VAL A 121 5.88 -5.31 6.90
N VAL A 122 5.25 -6.37 7.39
CA VAL A 122 3.82 -6.64 7.17
C VAL A 122 3.06 -6.16 8.41
N ASN A 123 2.14 -5.22 8.24
CA ASN A 123 1.33 -4.68 9.33
C ASN A 123 -0.09 -5.25 9.38
N TYR A 124 -0.54 -5.91 8.32
CA TYR A 124 -1.82 -6.60 8.26
C TYR A 124 -1.80 -7.74 7.24
N TYR A 125 -2.39 -8.88 7.56
CA TYR A 125 -2.60 -9.98 6.61
C TYR A 125 -4.04 -9.98 6.15
N ASP A 126 -4.25 -9.73 4.87
CA ASP A 126 -5.55 -9.67 4.21
C ASP A 126 -5.65 -10.70 3.08
N GLY A 127 -6.69 -10.61 2.32
CA GLY A 127 -6.92 -11.37 1.10
C GLY A 127 -8.14 -10.87 0.36
N GLN A 128 -8.14 -11.00 -0.95
CA GLN A 128 -9.26 -10.60 -1.79
C GLN A 128 -10.47 -11.51 -1.54
N GLY A 129 -11.63 -10.88 -1.41
CA GLY A 129 -12.93 -11.53 -1.29
C GLY A 129 -13.98 -10.92 -2.20
N PHE A 130 -15.22 -11.34 -2.00
CA PHE A 130 -16.37 -10.91 -2.79
C PHE A 130 -17.54 -10.56 -1.87
N MET A 131 -18.23 -9.48 -2.16
CA MET A 131 -19.47 -9.10 -1.49
C MET A 131 -20.59 -9.01 -2.52
N VAL A 132 -21.74 -9.58 -2.19
CA VAL A 132 -22.93 -9.63 -3.04
C VAL A 132 -24.17 -9.25 -2.25
N LYS A 133 -25.24 -8.86 -2.94
CA LYS A 133 -26.56 -8.73 -2.32
C LYS A 133 -27.17 -10.11 -2.08
N LYS A 134 -27.83 -10.32 -0.95
CA LYS A 134 -28.55 -11.58 -0.64
C LYS A 134 -29.54 -11.99 -1.72
N SER A 135 -30.12 -11.02 -2.42
CA SER A 135 -31.07 -11.24 -3.51
C SER A 135 -30.44 -11.96 -4.72
N LEU A 136 -29.09 -12.03 -4.81
CA LEU A 136 -28.41 -12.80 -5.85
C LEU A 136 -28.48 -14.31 -5.60
N ASP A 137 -28.82 -14.73 -4.36
CA ASP A 137 -29.01 -16.12 -3.93
C ASP A 137 -27.81 -17.04 -4.22
N VAL A 138 -26.59 -16.51 -4.03
CA VAL A 138 -25.33 -17.25 -4.17
C VAL A 138 -24.64 -17.38 -2.81
N THR A 139 -23.93 -18.49 -2.62
CA THR A 139 -23.21 -18.80 -1.37
C THR A 139 -21.72 -19.03 -1.58
N SER A 140 -21.27 -19.03 -2.84
CA SER A 140 -19.88 -19.23 -3.26
C SER A 140 -19.52 -18.31 -4.42
N ALA A 141 -18.28 -17.82 -4.45
CA ALA A 141 -17.77 -17.04 -5.55
C ALA A 141 -17.72 -17.81 -6.89
N THR A 142 -17.70 -19.14 -6.85
CA THR A 142 -17.75 -19.98 -8.06
C THR A 142 -19.12 -19.98 -8.75
N GLN A 143 -20.13 -19.38 -8.13
CA GLN A 143 -21.50 -19.24 -8.68
C GLN A 143 -21.72 -17.90 -9.39
N LEU A 144 -20.67 -17.07 -9.53
CA LEU A 144 -20.73 -15.70 -10.05
C LEU A 144 -20.52 -15.62 -11.59
N ASP A 145 -20.82 -16.71 -12.30
CA ASP A 145 -20.73 -16.74 -13.76
C ASP A 145 -21.67 -15.71 -14.42
N GLY A 146 -21.16 -14.94 -15.37
CA GLY A 146 -21.89 -13.86 -16.06
C GLY A 146 -22.10 -12.57 -15.24
N ALA A 147 -21.66 -12.51 -13.98
CA ALA A 147 -21.89 -11.37 -13.11
C ALA A 147 -21.05 -10.14 -13.50
N THR A 148 -21.54 -8.95 -13.10
CA THR A 148 -20.81 -7.69 -13.20
C THR A 148 -20.04 -7.39 -11.92
N PHE A 149 -18.75 -7.05 -12.04
CA PHE A 149 -17.85 -6.83 -10.90
C PHE A 149 -17.38 -5.38 -10.80
N CYS A 150 -17.69 -4.71 -9.72
CA CYS A 150 -17.13 -3.41 -9.38
C CYS A 150 -15.71 -3.56 -8.85
N ILE A 151 -14.74 -2.89 -9.50
CA ILE A 151 -13.29 -3.02 -9.23
C ILE A 151 -12.65 -1.64 -9.21
N GLN A 152 -11.65 -1.44 -8.36
CA GLN A 152 -10.80 -0.26 -8.39
C GLN A 152 -9.56 -0.49 -9.28
N SER A 153 -9.30 0.43 -10.22
CA SER A 153 -8.12 0.40 -11.08
C SER A 153 -6.81 0.59 -10.30
N GLY A 154 -5.73 -0.02 -10.81
CA GLY A 154 -4.39 0.07 -10.20
C GLY A 154 -4.22 -0.74 -8.92
N THR A 155 -5.11 -1.69 -8.67
CA THR A 155 -5.05 -2.64 -7.55
C THR A 155 -4.60 -4.03 -8.03
N LEU A 156 -4.18 -4.89 -7.09
CA LEU A 156 -3.97 -6.31 -7.39
C LEU A 156 -5.28 -7.04 -7.69
N THR A 157 -6.37 -6.59 -7.08
CA THR A 157 -7.73 -7.15 -7.25
C THR A 157 -8.14 -7.31 -8.71
N GLU A 158 -7.74 -6.36 -9.56
CA GLU A 158 -8.01 -6.40 -11.00
C GLU A 158 -7.32 -7.60 -11.69
N LEU A 159 -6.06 -7.88 -11.33
CA LEU A 159 -5.29 -9.00 -11.88
C LEU A 159 -5.76 -10.33 -11.30
N THR A 160 -5.93 -10.41 -10.00
CA THR A 160 -6.30 -11.63 -9.29
C THR A 160 -7.73 -12.07 -9.57
N LEU A 161 -8.64 -11.13 -9.88
CA LEU A 161 -9.98 -11.49 -10.36
C LEU A 161 -9.91 -12.22 -11.71
N ALA A 162 -9.07 -11.75 -12.64
CA ALA A 162 -8.90 -12.40 -13.93
C ALA A 162 -8.35 -13.83 -13.79
N ASP A 163 -7.37 -14.02 -12.90
CA ASP A 163 -6.80 -15.32 -12.60
C ASP A 163 -7.83 -16.26 -11.94
N PHE A 164 -8.61 -15.76 -10.98
CA PHE A 164 -9.67 -16.52 -10.32
C PHE A 164 -10.75 -16.94 -11.33
N ALA A 165 -11.24 -16.01 -12.12
CA ALA A 165 -12.27 -16.27 -13.13
C ALA A 165 -11.80 -17.32 -14.16
N SER A 166 -10.57 -17.15 -14.67
CA SER A 166 -9.97 -18.11 -15.61
C SER A 166 -9.79 -19.51 -15.01
N SER A 167 -9.42 -19.61 -13.74
CA SER A 167 -9.18 -20.90 -13.08
C SER A 167 -10.46 -21.67 -12.73
N HIS A 168 -11.61 -20.99 -12.76
CA HIS A 168 -12.92 -21.56 -12.42
C HIS A 168 -13.92 -21.55 -13.59
N ASP A 169 -13.44 -21.23 -14.81
CA ASP A 169 -14.28 -21.11 -16.03
C ASP A 169 -15.47 -20.15 -15.82
N ILE A 170 -15.23 -18.99 -15.18
CA ILE A 170 -16.23 -17.96 -14.90
C ILE A 170 -16.08 -16.83 -15.93
N ASP A 171 -17.13 -16.56 -16.68
CA ASP A 171 -17.26 -15.34 -17.47
C ASP A 171 -17.67 -14.19 -16.54
N TYR A 172 -17.09 -12.99 -16.73
CA TYR A 172 -17.44 -11.83 -15.92
C TYR A 172 -17.32 -10.52 -16.69
N VAL A 173 -18.02 -9.49 -16.22
CA VAL A 173 -17.98 -8.15 -16.80
C VAL A 173 -17.35 -7.18 -15.78
N PRO A 174 -16.12 -6.70 -16.01
CA PRO A 174 -15.50 -5.74 -15.09
C PRO A 174 -16.10 -4.34 -15.28
N VAL A 175 -16.45 -3.68 -14.19
CA VAL A 175 -16.85 -2.27 -14.12
C VAL A 175 -15.82 -1.53 -13.27
N VAL A 176 -14.92 -0.81 -13.93
CA VAL A 176 -13.71 -0.25 -13.32
C VAL A 176 -13.90 1.21 -12.95
N PHE A 177 -13.46 1.59 -11.75
CA PHE A 177 -13.51 2.94 -11.21
C PHE A 177 -12.12 3.38 -10.72
N GLU A 178 -11.91 4.68 -10.55
CA GLU A 178 -10.62 5.21 -10.11
C GLU A 178 -10.45 5.18 -8.58
N ASN A 179 -11.52 5.33 -7.83
CA ASN A 179 -11.46 5.40 -6.37
C ASN A 179 -12.50 4.53 -5.67
N ASN A 180 -12.25 4.22 -4.40
CA ASN A 180 -13.10 3.34 -3.59
C ASN A 180 -14.52 3.89 -3.38
N ASP A 181 -14.70 5.21 -3.27
CA ASP A 181 -16.02 5.79 -3.03
C ASP A 181 -16.93 5.60 -4.25
N GLU A 182 -16.36 5.71 -5.46
CA GLU A 182 -17.10 5.44 -6.70
C GLU A 182 -17.47 3.96 -6.83
N VAL A 183 -16.51 3.06 -6.50
CA VAL A 183 -16.76 1.61 -6.47
C VAL A 183 -17.92 1.28 -5.54
N ASN A 184 -17.86 1.76 -4.30
CA ASN A 184 -18.87 1.49 -3.27
C ASN A 184 -20.25 2.06 -3.65
N LYS A 185 -20.29 3.29 -4.16
CA LYS A 185 -21.54 3.91 -4.65
C LYS A 185 -22.15 3.19 -5.84
N ALA A 186 -21.31 2.73 -6.77
CA ALA A 186 -21.76 1.98 -7.93
C ALA A 186 -22.37 0.62 -7.54
N TYR A 187 -21.72 -0.09 -6.63
CA TYR A 187 -22.22 -1.34 -6.08
C TYR A 187 -23.52 -1.14 -5.29
N ASP A 188 -23.56 -0.18 -4.37
CA ASP A 188 -24.74 0.15 -3.56
C ASP A 188 -25.95 0.50 -4.46
N GLY A 189 -25.70 1.30 -5.51
CA GLY A 189 -26.69 1.69 -6.52
C GLY A 189 -27.08 0.57 -7.50
N GLY A 190 -26.54 -0.65 -7.36
CA GLY A 190 -26.89 -1.79 -8.20
C GLY A 190 -26.31 -1.74 -9.62
N ARG A 191 -25.23 -0.97 -9.85
CA ARG A 191 -24.54 -0.95 -11.14
C ARG A 191 -23.70 -2.20 -11.38
N CYS A 192 -23.28 -2.87 -10.30
CA CYS A 192 -22.57 -4.14 -10.34
C CYS A 192 -23.24 -5.13 -9.37
N ASP A 193 -23.19 -6.40 -9.71
CA ASP A 193 -23.70 -7.51 -8.90
C ASP A 193 -22.76 -7.84 -7.76
N VAL A 194 -21.46 -7.66 -7.97
CA VAL A 194 -20.38 -8.04 -7.06
C VAL A 194 -19.46 -6.87 -6.78
N LEU A 195 -19.13 -6.66 -5.51
CA LEU A 195 -18.01 -5.83 -5.07
C LEU A 195 -16.84 -6.75 -4.71
N THR A 196 -15.65 -6.53 -5.30
CA THR A 196 -14.46 -7.30 -4.96
C THR A 196 -13.30 -6.39 -4.60
N THR A 197 -12.67 -6.66 -3.48
CA THR A 197 -11.48 -6.02 -2.91
C THR A 197 -10.98 -6.85 -1.73
N ASP A 198 -10.03 -6.32 -0.95
CA ASP A 198 -9.56 -6.89 0.32
C ASP A 198 -10.75 -7.14 1.26
N GLN A 199 -10.76 -8.26 1.98
CA GLN A 199 -11.86 -8.59 2.89
C GLN A 199 -12.07 -7.53 3.97
N SER A 200 -11.00 -6.98 4.54
CA SER A 200 -11.12 -5.89 5.51
C SER A 200 -11.87 -4.69 4.93
N ALA A 201 -11.59 -4.34 3.67
CA ALA A 201 -12.26 -3.25 2.97
C ALA A 201 -13.72 -3.59 2.62
N LEU A 202 -14.04 -4.86 2.31
CA LEU A 202 -15.45 -5.31 2.11
C LEU A 202 -16.27 -5.13 3.39
N TYR A 203 -15.76 -5.58 4.54
CA TYR A 203 -16.45 -5.39 5.82
C TYR A 203 -16.58 -3.92 6.19
N ALA A 204 -15.56 -3.12 5.94
CA ALA A 204 -15.58 -1.68 6.17
C ALA A 204 -16.56 -0.94 5.22
N ALA A 205 -16.69 -1.37 3.98
CA ALA A 205 -17.66 -0.86 3.02
C ALA A 205 -19.08 -1.22 3.45
N ARG A 206 -19.31 -2.50 3.82
CA ARG A 206 -20.62 -3.04 4.18
C ARG A 206 -21.34 -2.20 5.22
N VAL A 207 -20.65 -1.75 6.27
CA VAL A 207 -21.26 -0.95 7.33
C VAL A 207 -21.67 0.48 6.88
N LYS A 208 -21.22 0.92 5.71
CA LYS A 208 -21.53 2.22 5.12
C LYS A 208 -22.59 2.16 4.01
N LEU A 209 -22.97 0.95 3.55
CA LEU A 209 -23.97 0.77 2.52
C LEU A 209 -25.37 1.13 3.07
N ALA A 210 -26.26 1.54 2.18
CA ALA A 210 -27.63 1.93 2.53
C ALA A 210 -28.38 0.82 3.26
N ASP A 211 -28.14 -0.44 2.92
CA ASP A 211 -28.69 -1.61 3.58
C ASP A 211 -27.58 -2.66 3.84
N SER A 212 -26.90 -2.50 4.98
CA SER A 212 -25.77 -3.39 5.34
C SER A 212 -26.20 -4.84 5.53
N ASP A 213 -27.44 -5.08 5.97
CA ASP A 213 -27.94 -6.44 6.27
C ASP A 213 -28.30 -7.22 5.01
N GLU A 214 -28.59 -6.53 3.91
CA GLU A 214 -28.84 -7.15 2.61
C GLU A 214 -27.57 -7.53 1.84
N ASN A 215 -26.39 -7.28 2.40
CA ASN A 215 -25.11 -7.58 1.77
C ASN A 215 -24.35 -8.66 2.54
N VAL A 216 -23.80 -9.62 1.79
CA VAL A 216 -23.04 -10.77 2.30
C VAL A 216 -21.64 -10.78 1.70
N VAL A 217 -20.62 -10.89 2.56
CA VAL A 217 -19.26 -11.22 2.14
C VAL A 217 -19.20 -12.75 2.01
N LEU A 218 -18.85 -13.24 0.81
CA LEU A 218 -18.73 -14.66 0.54
C LEU A 218 -17.53 -15.27 1.28
N PRO A 219 -17.53 -16.59 1.54
CA PRO A 219 -16.53 -17.22 2.39
C PRO A 219 -15.13 -17.34 1.74
N GLU A 220 -15.05 -17.24 0.41
CA GLU A 220 -13.78 -17.42 -0.30
C GLU A 220 -12.82 -16.25 -0.07
N ILE A 221 -11.57 -16.61 0.19
CA ILE A 221 -10.40 -15.71 0.18
C ILE A 221 -9.50 -16.19 -0.94
N VAL A 222 -9.48 -15.46 -2.04
CA VAL A 222 -8.84 -15.94 -3.28
C VAL A 222 -7.37 -15.58 -3.40
N THR A 223 -6.87 -14.69 -2.53
CA THR A 223 -5.46 -14.31 -2.47
C THR A 223 -4.91 -14.34 -1.05
N LYS A 224 -3.59 -14.21 -0.92
CA LYS A 224 -2.91 -13.89 0.34
C LYS A 224 -2.24 -12.54 0.16
N GLU A 225 -2.69 -11.55 0.92
CA GLU A 225 -2.24 -10.18 0.78
C GLU A 225 -1.57 -9.68 2.07
N PRO A 226 -0.22 -9.84 2.17
CA PRO A 226 0.54 -9.22 3.23
C PRO A 226 0.63 -7.72 2.96
N LEU A 227 -0.11 -6.92 3.72
CA LEU A 227 -0.13 -5.47 3.60
C LEU A 227 0.98 -4.85 4.46
N GLY A 228 1.58 -3.78 3.97
CA GLY A 228 2.60 -3.06 4.72
C GLY A 228 2.95 -1.70 4.13
N PRO A 229 3.66 -0.87 4.90
CA PRO A 229 4.27 0.34 4.37
C PRO A 229 5.34 -0.03 3.35
N ALA A 230 5.47 0.78 2.30
CA ALA A 230 6.49 0.64 1.28
C ALA A 230 7.44 1.85 1.28
N VAL A 231 8.71 1.58 0.96
CA VAL A 231 9.76 2.56 0.74
C VAL A 231 10.48 2.29 -0.57
N ARG A 232 11.33 3.18 -1.03
CA ARG A 232 12.16 2.97 -2.22
C ARG A 232 13.24 1.92 -1.95
N HIS A 233 13.51 1.08 -2.94
CA HIS A 233 14.57 0.09 -2.90
C HIS A 233 15.96 0.73 -2.69
N GLY A 234 16.83 0.00 -1.99
CA GLY A 234 18.23 0.38 -1.83
C GLY A 234 18.51 1.39 -0.71
N ASP A 235 17.49 1.95 -0.05
CA ASP A 235 17.63 2.80 1.13
C ASP A 235 17.39 1.98 2.41
N ASN A 236 18.36 1.12 2.73
CA ASN A 236 18.25 0.20 3.86
C ASN A 236 18.11 0.93 5.20
N GLU A 237 18.79 2.09 5.37
CA GLU A 237 18.73 2.86 6.61
C GLU A 237 17.30 3.40 6.85
N TRP A 238 16.65 3.89 5.79
CA TRP A 238 15.26 4.32 5.87
C TRP A 238 14.30 3.15 6.11
N ALA A 239 14.50 2.02 5.40
CA ALA A 239 13.74 0.80 5.62
C ALA A 239 13.85 0.29 7.06
N ASP A 240 15.05 0.32 7.64
CA ASP A 240 15.31 -0.06 9.04
C ASP A 240 14.65 0.90 10.03
N ALA A 241 14.64 2.20 9.76
CA ALA A 241 13.92 3.18 10.56
C ALA A 241 12.41 2.91 10.59
N VAL A 242 11.81 2.63 9.43
CA VAL A 242 10.39 2.26 9.31
C VAL A 242 10.09 0.94 10.04
N ARG A 243 10.91 -0.08 9.80
CA ARG A 243 10.78 -1.40 10.44
C ARG A 243 10.84 -1.31 11.96
N SER A 244 11.86 -0.63 12.47
CA SER A 244 12.08 -0.49 13.91
C SER A 244 10.96 0.30 14.58
N SER A 245 10.46 1.35 13.91
CA SER A 245 9.33 2.15 14.41
C SER A 245 8.06 1.29 14.55
N TYR A 246 7.77 0.45 13.55
CA TYR A 246 6.61 -0.44 13.59
C TYR A 246 6.74 -1.49 14.72
N TYR A 247 7.90 -2.15 14.83
CA TYR A 247 8.09 -3.13 15.90
C TYR A 247 8.08 -2.50 17.30
N ALA A 248 8.48 -1.25 17.44
CA ALA A 248 8.30 -0.53 18.71
C ALA A 248 6.82 -0.34 19.06
N MET A 249 5.94 -0.07 18.06
CA MET A 249 4.49 -0.03 18.29
C MET A 249 3.95 -1.37 18.75
N VAL A 250 4.30 -2.47 18.05
CA VAL A 250 3.87 -3.84 18.41
C VAL A 250 4.35 -4.22 19.82
N GLN A 251 5.60 -3.93 20.14
CA GLN A 251 6.16 -4.21 21.49
C GLN A 251 5.49 -3.36 22.57
N GLY A 252 5.16 -2.10 22.25
CA GLY A 252 4.40 -1.24 23.17
C GLY A 252 3.02 -1.83 23.47
N GLU A 253 2.31 -2.33 22.46
CA GLU A 253 1.02 -3.00 22.62
C GLU A 253 1.15 -4.26 23.51
N GLU A 254 2.17 -5.11 23.26
CA GLU A 254 2.43 -6.30 24.07
C GLU A 254 2.73 -5.97 25.56
N PHE A 255 3.34 -4.82 25.83
CA PHE A 255 3.57 -4.33 27.18
C PHE A 255 2.34 -3.60 27.78
N GLY A 256 1.22 -3.55 27.08
CA GLY A 256 0.00 -2.87 27.50
C GLY A 256 0.14 -1.34 27.54
N LEU A 257 1.07 -0.77 26.79
CA LEU A 257 1.21 0.68 26.68
C LEU A 257 0.07 1.25 25.84
N THR A 258 -0.57 2.28 26.35
CA THR A 258 -1.68 2.98 25.70
C THR A 258 -1.50 4.49 25.88
N SER A 259 -2.19 5.30 25.11
CA SER A 259 -2.19 6.75 25.29
C SER A 259 -2.70 7.23 26.66
N ALA A 260 -3.30 6.34 27.43
CA ALA A 260 -3.83 6.65 28.78
C ALA A 260 -2.81 6.36 29.90
N ASN A 261 -1.75 5.59 29.65
CA ASN A 261 -0.79 5.15 30.68
C ASN A 261 0.68 5.45 30.35
N ILE A 262 0.94 6.24 29.32
CA ILE A 262 2.26 6.76 28.94
C ILE A 262 2.43 8.20 29.47
#